data_26e3c5d21b89426577da45d454ca9f24
#
_entry.id   26e3c5d21b89426577da45d454ca9f24
#
_cell.length_a   1.000
_cell.length_b   1.000
_cell.length_c   1.000
_cell.angle_alpha   90.00
_cell.angle_beta   90.00
_cell.angle_gamma   90.00
#
_symmetry.space_group_name_H-M   'P 1'
#
loop_
_entity.id
_entity.type
_entity.pdbx_description
1 polymer ?
#
loop_
_entity_poly.entity_id
_entity_poly.type
_entity_poly.pdbx_seq_one_letter_code
_entity_poly.pdbx_strand_id
1 'polypeptide(L)'
;LSLRDGSRVCYENERVRLALVYNQTLGERGADAKRDPLYFATSHNGRNHNHPDLLLHIFSKKTGWFIGSIILECKYRKVRQIWAGERSSLGQLETYYKNACSDEIYGGIGKLLRTNPVCGVMALTPDTSTAPIRSDHFPLETFALRPGKENRTRHALSAHILELIEK
;
A
#
# COMPACT_ATOMS: atom_id res chain seq x y z
N LEU A 1 1.20 22.39 7.44
CA LEU A 1 0.39 21.21 7.78
C LEU A 1 1.32 20.18 8.42
N SER A 2 1.18 19.91 9.72
CA SER A 2 1.86 18.79 10.36
C SER A 2 0.99 17.53 10.18
N LEU A 3 1.48 16.53 9.45
CA LEU A 3 0.84 15.22 9.38
C LEU A 3 1.09 14.51 10.73
N ARG A 4 0.02 13.99 11.33
CA ARG A 4 0.07 13.12 12.50
C ARG A 4 -0.25 11.69 12.05
N ASP A 5 0.17 10.72 12.84
CA ASP A 5 -0.15 9.32 12.61
C ASP A 5 -1.67 9.14 12.44
N GLY A 6 -2.07 8.41 11.43
CA GLY A 6 -3.48 8.24 11.07
C GLY A 6 -4.12 9.45 10.37
N SER A 7 -3.36 10.53 10.05
CA SER A 7 -3.88 11.63 9.23
C SER A 7 -4.37 11.08 7.89
N ARG A 8 -5.56 11.56 7.46
CA ARG A 8 -6.22 11.04 6.26
C ARG A 8 -6.55 12.17 5.30
N VAL A 9 -6.28 11.93 4.01
CA VAL A 9 -6.69 12.79 2.91
C VAL A 9 -7.55 11.96 1.95
N CYS A 10 -8.73 12.45 1.62
CA CYS A 10 -9.66 11.76 0.74
C CYS A 10 -9.76 12.46 -0.60
N TYR A 11 -9.81 11.67 -1.67
CA TYR A 11 -10.08 12.07 -3.04
C TYR A 11 -11.21 11.22 -3.58
N GLU A 12 -12.06 11.78 -4.41
CA GLU A 12 -13.09 11.00 -5.07
C GLU A 12 -13.36 11.48 -6.48
N ASN A 13 -13.77 10.55 -7.33
CA ASN A 13 -14.34 10.79 -8.64
C ASN A 13 -15.66 10.04 -8.79
N GLU A 14 -16.16 9.89 -10.01
CA GLU A 14 -17.43 9.21 -10.28
C GLU A 14 -17.39 7.70 -9.96
N ARG A 15 -16.21 7.05 -9.99
CA ARG A 15 -16.04 5.59 -9.86
C ARG A 15 -15.54 5.18 -8.49
N VAL A 16 -14.53 5.89 -7.98
CA VAL A 16 -13.82 5.49 -6.76
C VAL A 16 -13.68 6.64 -5.77
N ARG A 17 -13.62 6.30 -4.50
CA ARG A 17 -13.12 7.13 -3.42
C ARG A 17 -11.80 6.57 -2.94
N LEU A 18 -10.78 7.40 -2.88
CA LEU A 18 -9.44 7.09 -2.40
C LEU A 18 -9.25 7.73 -1.02
N ALA A 19 -8.70 6.98 -0.07
CA ALA A 19 -8.31 7.51 1.23
C ALA A 19 -6.82 7.23 1.44
N LEU A 20 -5.99 8.27 1.35
CA LEU A 20 -4.58 8.21 1.68
C LEU A 20 -4.41 8.43 3.18
N VAL A 21 -3.82 7.46 3.86
CA VAL A 21 -3.61 7.46 5.31
C VAL A 21 -2.10 7.45 5.59
N TYR A 22 -1.67 8.35 6.45
CA TYR A 22 -0.27 8.49 6.84
C TYR A 22 0.03 7.70 8.11
N ASN A 23 1.12 6.90 8.08
CA ASN A 23 1.73 6.20 9.21
C ASN A 23 0.69 5.52 10.15
N GLN A 24 -0.17 4.68 9.57
CA GLN A 24 -1.20 3.98 10.32
C GLN A 24 -0.71 2.62 10.79
N THR A 25 -0.89 2.30 12.06
CA THR A 25 -0.70 0.94 12.56
C THR A 25 -1.78 0.03 12.01
N LEU A 26 -1.39 -1.07 11.38
CA LEU A 26 -2.27 -2.18 11.06
C LEU A 26 -2.44 -3.03 12.32
N GLY A 27 -3.51 -2.77 13.08
CA GLY A 27 -3.82 -3.44 14.33
C GLY A 27 -4.46 -4.80 14.14
N GLU A 28 -4.94 -5.39 15.23
CA GLU A 28 -5.70 -6.63 15.21
C GLU A 28 -7.12 -6.39 14.67
N ARG A 29 -7.76 -7.49 14.25
CA ARG A 29 -9.14 -7.51 13.74
C ARG A 29 -10.10 -6.83 14.73
N GLY A 30 -10.97 -5.95 14.24
CA GLY A 30 -12.08 -5.36 15.01
C GLY A 30 -11.89 -3.92 15.46
N ALA A 31 -10.72 -3.31 15.24
CA ALA A 31 -10.55 -1.88 15.46
C ALA A 31 -11.17 -1.13 14.27
N ASP A 32 -12.39 -0.62 14.43
CA ASP A 32 -13.11 0.28 13.50
C ASP A 32 -13.00 -0.09 11.99
N ALA A 33 -13.48 -1.29 11.63
CA ALA A 33 -13.40 -1.84 10.27
C ALA A 33 -13.96 -0.92 9.18
N LYS A 34 -14.91 -0.04 9.50
CA LYS A 34 -15.46 0.94 8.54
C LYS A 34 -14.47 2.04 8.19
N ARG A 35 -13.59 2.38 9.12
CA ARG A 35 -12.58 3.40 8.94
C ARG A 35 -11.28 2.82 8.43
N ASP A 36 -10.89 1.67 8.95
CA ASP A 36 -9.61 1.02 8.75
C ASP A 36 -9.83 -0.41 8.25
N PRO A 37 -10.02 -0.56 6.92
CA PRO A 37 -10.43 -1.83 6.33
C PRO A 37 -9.35 -2.91 6.35
N LEU A 38 -8.08 -2.55 6.64
CA LEU A 38 -6.97 -3.48 6.77
C LEU A 38 -6.60 -3.76 8.23
N TYR A 39 -6.30 -5.02 8.51
CA TYR A 39 -5.70 -5.46 9.77
C TYR A 39 -4.68 -6.58 9.50
N PHE A 40 -3.86 -6.92 10.50
CA PHE A 40 -3.02 -8.10 10.45
C PHE A 40 -3.67 -9.27 11.19
N ALA A 41 -3.74 -10.43 10.52
CA ALA A 41 -4.37 -11.63 11.08
C ALA A 41 -3.65 -12.22 12.29
N THR A 42 -2.37 -11.93 12.44
CA THR A 42 -1.54 -12.41 13.56
C THR A 42 -0.73 -11.27 14.14
N SER A 43 -0.80 -11.12 15.47
CA SER A 43 0.19 -10.37 16.22
C SER A 43 1.54 -11.08 16.05
N HIS A 44 2.32 -10.73 15.04
CA HIS A 44 3.65 -11.29 14.88
C HIS A 44 4.52 -10.79 16.03
N ASN A 45 4.87 -11.74 16.90
CA ASN A 45 5.76 -11.60 18.03
C ASN A 45 6.81 -10.50 17.85
N GLY A 46 6.57 -9.32 18.42
CA GLY A 46 7.57 -8.37 18.87
C GLY A 46 8.41 -7.62 17.84
N ARG A 47 8.24 -7.82 16.54
CA ARG A 47 8.92 -7.01 15.50
C ARG A 47 7.88 -6.21 14.73
N ASN A 48 7.76 -4.95 15.10
CA ASN A 48 6.81 -3.95 14.60
C ASN A 48 7.01 -3.63 13.10
N HIS A 49 6.61 -4.53 12.22
CA HIS A 49 6.51 -4.26 10.78
C HIS A 49 5.05 -4.11 10.35
N ASN A 50 4.22 -3.51 11.19
CA ASN A 50 2.81 -3.27 10.93
C ASN A 50 2.48 -1.77 10.77
N HIS A 51 3.50 -0.94 10.56
CA HIS A 51 3.40 0.49 10.34
C HIS A 51 3.89 0.85 8.94
N PRO A 52 3.08 0.73 7.90
CA PRO A 52 3.43 1.28 6.60
C PRO A 52 3.40 2.82 6.64
N ASP A 53 4.33 3.46 5.94
CA ASP A 53 4.41 4.92 5.88
C ASP A 53 3.14 5.55 5.30
N LEU A 54 2.57 4.93 4.25
CA LEU A 54 1.35 5.38 3.61
C LEU A 54 0.47 4.19 3.20
N LEU A 55 -0.83 4.34 3.39
CA LEU A 55 -1.87 3.43 2.91
C LEU A 55 -2.80 4.18 1.97
N LEU A 56 -3.01 3.66 0.78
CA LEU A 56 -4.02 4.17 -0.14
C LEU A 56 -5.17 3.16 -0.19
N HIS A 57 -6.23 3.43 0.57
CA HIS A 57 -7.46 2.64 0.53
C HIS A 57 -8.34 3.05 -0.64
N ILE A 58 -8.90 2.08 -1.32
CA ILE A 58 -9.73 2.23 -2.51
C ILE A 58 -11.12 1.71 -2.21
N PHE A 59 -12.12 2.55 -2.41
CA PHE A 59 -13.53 2.21 -2.21
C PHE A 59 -14.33 2.47 -3.48
N SER A 60 -15.32 1.63 -3.75
CA SER A 60 -16.30 1.86 -4.79
C SER A 60 -17.17 3.07 -4.45
N LYS A 61 -17.24 4.06 -5.33
CA LYS A 61 -18.14 5.21 -5.13
C LYS A 61 -19.62 4.79 -5.18
N LYS A 62 -19.93 3.79 -6.01
CA LYS A 62 -21.31 3.30 -6.21
C LYS A 62 -21.85 2.55 -5.00
N THR A 63 -21.04 1.69 -4.37
CA THR A 63 -21.48 0.81 -3.28
C THR A 63 -20.97 1.23 -1.92
N GLY A 64 -19.95 2.08 -1.87
CA GLY A 64 -19.18 2.40 -0.66
C GLY A 64 -18.25 1.28 -0.20
N TRP A 65 -18.23 0.14 -0.89
CA TRP A 65 -17.46 -1.02 -0.48
C TRP A 65 -15.95 -0.84 -0.70
N PHE A 66 -15.18 -1.42 0.19
CA PHE A 66 -13.74 -1.51 0.07
C PHE A 66 -13.35 -2.43 -1.09
N ILE A 67 -12.49 -1.94 -1.97
CA ILE A 67 -12.00 -2.69 -3.14
C ILE A 67 -10.63 -3.29 -2.83
N GLY A 68 -9.77 -2.55 -2.15
CA GLY A 68 -8.41 -2.97 -1.83
C GLY A 68 -7.55 -1.80 -1.40
N SER A 69 -6.29 -2.08 -1.08
CA SER A 69 -5.33 -1.07 -0.69
C SER A 69 -4.02 -1.20 -1.44
N ILE A 70 -3.35 -0.06 -1.62
CA ILE A 70 -1.96 0.01 -2.05
C ILE A 70 -1.14 0.48 -0.84
N ILE A 71 -0.06 -0.23 -0.55
CA ILE A 71 0.88 0.11 0.51
C ILE A 71 2.08 0.82 -0.11
N LEU A 72 2.43 2.01 0.41
CA LEU A 72 3.59 2.75 -0.02
C LEU A 72 4.55 2.89 1.17
N GLU A 73 5.78 2.50 0.95
CA GLU A 73 6.83 2.50 1.96
C GLU A 73 8.02 3.32 1.49
N CYS A 74 8.42 4.33 2.24
CA CYS A 74 9.56 5.20 1.92
C CYS A 74 10.87 4.56 2.39
N LYS A 75 11.81 4.35 1.47
CA LYS A 75 13.09 3.73 1.76
C LYS A 75 14.24 4.65 1.35
N TYR A 76 14.90 5.26 2.33
CA TYR A 76 16.09 6.11 2.13
C TYR A 76 17.35 5.29 1.83
N ARG A 77 17.28 4.42 0.81
CA ARG A 77 18.39 3.55 0.41
C ARG A 77 18.37 3.27 -1.09
N LYS A 78 19.46 2.73 -1.62
CA LYS A 78 19.57 2.33 -3.04
C LYS A 78 18.60 1.20 -3.35
N VAL A 79 18.05 1.19 -4.56
CA VAL A 79 17.11 0.15 -5.04
C VAL A 79 17.66 -1.25 -4.79
N ARG A 80 18.92 -1.52 -5.14
CA ARG A 80 19.56 -2.82 -4.90
C ARG A 80 19.52 -3.28 -3.44
N GLN A 81 19.55 -2.35 -2.47
CA GLN A 81 19.51 -2.67 -1.04
C GLN A 81 18.10 -2.96 -0.54
N ILE A 82 17.06 -2.58 -1.30
CA ILE A 82 15.68 -2.94 -1.02
C ILE A 82 15.47 -4.42 -1.37
N TRP A 83 16.05 -4.86 -2.48
CA TRP A 83 15.81 -6.19 -3.05
C TRP A 83 16.74 -7.28 -2.55
N ALA A 84 17.99 -6.97 -2.24
CA ALA A 84 19.01 -7.95 -1.93
C ALA A 84 19.91 -7.55 -0.77
N GLY A 85 20.52 -8.55 -0.12
CA GLY A 85 21.44 -8.42 0.99
C GLY A 85 20.80 -8.73 2.35
N GLU A 86 21.64 -8.91 3.36
CA GLU A 86 21.24 -9.28 4.74
C GLU A 86 20.30 -8.27 5.40
N ARG A 87 20.34 -7.01 4.95
CA ARG A 87 19.49 -5.91 5.45
C ARG A 87 18.47 -5.46 4.41
N SER A 88 18.05 -6.35 3.52
CA SER A 88 17.04 -6.01 2.52
C SER A 88 15.70 -5.65 3.19
N SER A 89 14.94 -4.78 2.55
CA SER A 89 13.59 -4.45 3.00
C SER A 89 12.52 -5.39 2.42
N LEU A 90 12.94 -6.33 1.58
CA LEU A 90 12.04 -7.24 0.87
C LEU A 90 11.13 -8.00 1.82
N GLY A 91 11.68 -8.59 2.89
CA GLY A 91 10.90 -9.35 3.87
C GLY A 91 9.82 -8.51 4.58
N GLN A 92 10.10 -7.24 4.86
CA GLN A 92 9.10 -6.32 5.41
C GLN A 92 7.97 -6.05 4.42
N LEU A 93 8.31 -5.74 3.18
CA LEU A 93 7.34 -5.42 2.12
C LEU A 93 6.47 -6.64 1.77
N GLU A 94 7.10 -7.82 1.76
CA GLU A 94 6.42 -9.10 1.56
C GLU A 94 5.47 -9.43 2.72
N THR A 95 5.85 -9.10 3.96
CA THR A 95 5.02 -9.25 5.15
C THR A 95 3.75 -8.42 5.05
N TYR A 96 3.82 -7.19 4.57
CA TYR A 96 2.63 -6.36 4.34
C TYR A 96 1.66 -7.03 3.36
N TYR A 97 2.17 -7.58 2.28
CA TYR A 97 1.33 -8.24 1.28
C TYR A 97 0.71 -9.54 1.79
N LYS A 98 1.50 -10.37 2.50
CA LYS A 98 1.07 -11.71 2.93
C LYS A 98 0.16 -11.70 4.14
N ASN A 99 0.35 -10.75 5.07
CA ASN A 99 -0.31 -10.78 6.39
C ASN A 99 -1.47 -9.79 6.52
N ALA A 100 -1.64 -8.88 5.56
CA ALA A 100 -2.78 -7.97 5.58
C ALA A 100 -4.07 -8.70 5.21
N CYS A 101 -5.09 -8.50 6.02
CA CYS A 101 -6.42 -9.07 5.87
C CYS A 101 -7.48 -7.97 5.84
N SER A 102 -8.66 -8.30 5.35
CA SER A 102 -9.84 -7.43 5.42
C SER A 102 -11.12 -8.27 5.45
N ASP A 103 -12.04 -7.88 6.32
CA ASP A 103 -13.38 -8.50 6.37
C ASP A 103 -14.30 -7.96 5.26
N GLU A 104 -13.98 -6.81 4.65
CA GLU A 104 -14.85 -6.11 3.71
C GLU A 104 -14.62 -6.46 2.23
N ILE A 105 -13.57 -7.17 1.90
CA ILE A 105 -13.22 -7.51 0.49
C ILE A 105 -14.26 -8.39 -0.18
N TYR A 106 -15.06 -9.05 0.61
CA TYR A 106 -16.10 -9.92 0.11
C TYR A 106 -17.38 -9.12 -0.11
N GLY A 107 -17.48 -8.43 -1.23
CA GLY A 107 -18.66 -7.68 -1.61
C GLY A 107 -19.89 -8.55 -1.75
N GLY A 108 -20.53 -8.86 -0.63
CA GLY A 108 -21.80 -9.59 -0.58
C GLY A 108 -21.67 -11.08 -0.91
N ILE A 109 -22.60 -11.83 -0.42
CA ILE A 109 -22.72 -13.28 -0.49
C ILE A 109 -22.23 -13.82 -1.84
N GLY A 110 -21.07 -14.49 -1.84
CA GLY A 110 -20.61 -15.37 -2.90
C GLY A 110 -19.70 -14.81 -3.98
N LYS A 111 -19.26 -13.56 -3.93
CA LYS A 111 -18.28 -13.04 -4.90
C LYS A 111 -16.99 -12.58 -4.22
N LEU A 112 -16.01 -13.45 -4.26
CA LEU A 112 -14.64 -13.14 -3.96
C LEU A 112 -14.10 -12.23 -5.09
N LEU A 113 -14.07 -10.91 -4.88
CA LEU A 113 -13.52 -10.01 -5.89
C LEU A 113 -11.98 -10.10 -5.93
N ARG A 114 -11.36 -10.36 -4.79
CA ARG A 114 -9.90 -10.55 -4.67
C ARG A 114 -9.59 -11.50 -3.52
N THR A 115 -8.55 -12.30 -3.69
CA THR A 115 -8.02 -13.19 -2.63
C THR A 115 -7.15 -12.44 -1.63
N ASN A 116 -6.62 -11.26 -2.01
CA ASN A 116 -5.75 -10.42 -1.18
C ASN A 116 -6.23 -8.97 -1.15
N PRO A 117 -6.39 -8.36 0.05
CA PRO A 117 -6.79 -6.97 0.19
C PRO A 117 -5.74 -5.96 -0.26
N VAL A 118 -4.49 -6.37 -0.38
CA VAL A 118 -3.41 -5.53 -0.88
C VAL A 118 -3.27 -5.71 -2.38
N CYS A 119 -3.60 -4.66 -3.13
CA CYS A 119 -3.50 -4.65 -4.59
C CYS A 119 -2.05 -4.50 -5.06
N GLY A 120 -1.23 -3.80 -4.28
CA GLY A 120 0.17 -3.55 -4.59
C GLY A 120 0.94 -3.02 -3.39
N VAL A 121 2.24 -3.28 -3.39
CA VAL A 121 3.19 -2.72 -2.44
C VAL A 121 4.23 -1.93 -3.23
N MET A 122 4.45 -0.68 -2.88
CA MET A 122 5.37 0.20 -3.57
C MET A 122 6.44 0.70 -2.62
N ALA A 123 7.70 0.45 -2.96
CA ALA A 123 8.82 1.04 -2.26
C ALA A 123 9.27 2.33 -2.97
N LEU A 124 9.15 3.45 -2.28
CA LEU A 124 9.55 4.78 -2.75
C LEU A 124 10.99 5.06 -2.29
N THR A 125 11.88 5.38 -3.20
CA THR A 125 13.30 5.62 -2.91
C THR A 125 13.79 6.90 -3.58
N PRO A 126 14.75 7.65 -2.99
CA PRO A 126 15.40 8.77 -3.66
C PRO A 126 16.42 8.34 -4.73
N ASP A 127 16.70 7.04 -4.86
CA ASP A 127 17.67 6.49 -5.82
C ASP A 127 17.10 6.52 -7.24
N THR A 128 17.57 7.46 -8.05
CA THR A 128 17.18 7.63 -9.46
C THR A 128 18.13 6.94 -10.43
N SER A 129 19.13 6.22 -9.94
CA SER A 129 20.14 5.56 -10.77
C SER A 129 19.66 4.26 -11.40
N THR A 130 18.54 3.72 -10.94
CA THR A 130 18.02 2.42 -11.35
C THR A 130 16.59 2.56 -11.85
N ALA A 131 16.27 1.85 -12.92
CA ALA A 131 14.89 1.72 -13.39
C ALA A 131 14.00 1.05 -12.31
N PRO A 132 12.67 1.27 -12.35
CA PRO A 132 11.75 0.53 -11.49
C PRO A 132 11.99 -0.97 -11.59
N ILE A 133 12.04 -1.65 -10.44
CA ILE A 133 12.18 -3.11 -10.37
C ILE A 133 10.86 -3.67 -9.87
N ARG A 134 10.32 -4.66 -10.57
CA ARG A 134 9.14 -5.44 -10.19
C ARG A 134 9.52 -6.79 -9.65
N SER A 135 8.72 -7.29 -8.71
CA SER A 135 8.78 -8.68 -8.29
C SER A 135 7.93 -9.55 -9.23
N ASP A 136 8.43 -10.74 -9.56
CA ASP A 136 7.67 -11.74 -10.30
C ASP A 136 6.77 -12.60 -9.39
N HIS A 137 6.93 -12.49 -8.08
CA HIS A 137 6.25 -13.36 -7.10
C HIS A 137 5.06 -12.69 -6.40
N PHE A 138 5.06 -11.38 -6.28
CA PHE A 138 3.96 -10.61 -5.66
C PHE A 138 4.00 -9.16 -6.18
N PRO A 139 2.90 -8.40 -6.06
CA PRO A 139 2.77 -7.07 -6.64
C PRO A 139 3.60 -6.03 -5.88
N LEU A 140 4.93 -6.18 -5.91
CA LEU A 140 5.90 -5.22 -5.39
C LEU A 140 6.63 -4.54 -6.52
N GLU A 141 6.70 -3.22 -6.44
CA GLU A 141 7.48 -2.40 -7.37
C GLU A 141 8.23 -1.28 -6.63
N THR A 142 9.41 -0.92 -7.15
CA THR A 142 10.18 0.21 -6.62
C THR A 142 10.08 1.41 -7.55
N PHE A 143 9.88 2.59 -6.97
CA PHE A 143 9.83 3.86 -7.69
C PHE A 143 10.84 4.85 -7.11
N ALA A 144 11.60 5.49 -8.00
CA ALA A 144 12.47 6.59 -7.62
C ALA A 144 11.66 7.89 -7.48
N LEU A 145 11.60 8.47 -6.29
CA LEU A 145 10.89 9.70 -6.02
C LEU A 145 11.77 10.69 -5.27
N ARG A 146 12.05 11.85 -5.88
CA ARG A 146 12.77 12.95 -5.21
C ARG A 146 11.83 14.12 -4.98
N PRO A 147 11.60 14.54 -3.72
CA PRO A 147 10.85 15.74 -3.43
C PRO A 147 11.45 16.96 -4.14
N GLY A 148 10.60 17.84 -4.67
CA GLY A 148 11.00 19.10 -5.28
C GLY A 148 11.63 19.03 -6.68
N LYS A 149 11.71 17.85 -7.29
CA LYS A 149 12.14 17.69 -8.70
C LYS A 149 11.00 17.15 -9.53
N GLU A 150 10.84 17.65 -10.76
CA GLU A 150 9.98 16.98 -11.74
C GLU A 150 10.55 15.60 -12.02
N ASN A 151 9.76 14.59 -11.71
CA ASN A 151 10.16 13.20 -11.86
C ASN A 151 9.36 12.56 -12.99
N ARG A 152 10.03 12.07 -14.01
CA ARG A 152 9.44 11.15 -15.00
C ARG A 152 8.76 9.97 -14.29
N THR A 153 9.31 9.54 -13.17
CA THR A 153 8.79 8.48 -12.30
C THR A 153 7.44 8.83 -11.66
N ARG A 154 7.11 10.12 -11.48
CA ARG A 154 5.79 10.53 -10.95
C ARG A 154 4.66 10.06 -11.87
N HIS A 155 4.82 10.23 -13.17
CA HIS A 155 3.82 9.76 -14.15
C HIS A 155 3.74 8.23 -14.16
N ALA A 156 4.87 7.54 -14.09
CA ALA A 156 4.90 6.07 -14.02
C ALA A 156 4.21 5.55 -12.75
N LEU A 157 4.46 6.17 -11.59
CA LEU A 157 3.81 5.82 -10.33
C LEU A 157 2.29 6.05 -10.42
N SER A 158 1.86 7.20 -10.94
CA SER A 158 0.43 7.50 -11.10
C SER A 158 -0.25 6.52 -12.05
N ALA A 159 0.38 6.20 -13.18
CA ALA A 159 -0.14 5.25 -14.14
C ALA A 159 -0.26 3.84 -13.53
N HIS A 160 0.75 3.42 -12.76
CA HIS A 160 0.71 2.13 -12.08
C HIS A 160 -0.37 2.07 -10.99
N ILE A 161 -0.57 3.14 -10.22
CA ILE A 161 -1.67 3.22 -9.24
C ILE A 161 -3.02 3.09 -9.96
N LEU A 162 -3.22 3.79 -11.08
CA LEU A 162 -4.46 3.70 -11.87
C LEU A 162 -4.67 2.28 -12.41
N GLU A 163 -3.63 1.63 -12.94
CA GLU A 163 -3.70 0.24 -13.41
C GLU A 163 -4.14 -0.72 -12.30
N LEU A 164 -3.66 -0.53 -11.06
CA LEU A 164 -4.04 -1.36 -9.92
C LEU A 164 -5.48 -1.11 -9.44
N ILE A 165 -6.01 0.09 -9.65
CA ILE A 165 -7.39 0.46 -9.31
C ILE A 165 -8.39 -0.12 -10.33
N GLU A 166 -7.99 -0.22 -11.59
CA GLU A 166 -8.85 -0.66 -12.69
C GLU A 166 -8.96 -2.18 -12.84
N LYS A 167 -8.05 -2.95 -12.21
CA LYS A 167 -8.07 -4.43 -12.14
C LYS A 167 -9.02 -4.95 -11.08
#